data_563ce4b689336d09f2db96708c82ce96
#
_entry.id   563ce4b689336d09f2db96708c82ce96
#
_cell.length_a   1.000
_cell.length_b   1.000
_cell.length_c   1.000
_cell.angle_alpha   90.00
_cell.angle_beta   90.00
_cell.angle_gamma   90.00
#
_symmetry.space_group_name_H-M   'P 1'
#
loop_
_entity.id
_entity.type
_entity.pdbx_description
1 polymer ?
#
loop_
_entity_poly.entity_id
_entity_poly.type
_entity_poly.pdbx_seq_one_letter_code
_entity_poly.pdbx_strand_id
1 'polypeptide(L)'
;MGFEFIEFASPTPGTLEPIFEIMGFSKVATHRSKNVDLYRQGEINLILNNEPNSIASYFAAEHGPSVCGMAFRVKDSQKAYNRALELGAQPIHIETGPMELNLPAIKGIGGAPLYLIDRFGEGSSLYDIDFVYLEGVERNPVGAGLKVIDHLTHNVYRRSEERRVG
;
A
#
# COMPACT_ATOMS: atom_id res chain seq x y z
N MET A 1 -1.85 -11.47 -11.97
CA MET A 1 -1.26 -10.27 -11.37
C MET A 1 -2.39 -9.33 -11.02
N GLY A 2 -2.25 -8.49 -10.01
CA GLY A 2 -3.32 -7.63 -9.48
C GLY A 2 -2.75 -6.69 -8.44
N PHE A 3 -3.57 -6.25 -7.51
CA PHE A 3 -3.12 -5.44 -6.39
C PHE A 3 -2.42 -6.31 -5.34
N GLU A 4 -1.33 -5.80 -4.75
CA GLU A 4 -0.72 -6.43 -3.59
C GLU A 4 -1.28 -5.82 -2.30
N PHE A 5 -1.28 -4.49 -2.22
CA PHE A 5 -1.91 -3.78 -1.11
C PHE A 5 -2.39 -2.39 -1.54
N ILE A 6 -3.27 -1.83 -0.73
CA ILE A 6 -3.63 -0.41 -0.73
C ILE A 6 -3.15 0.19 0.57
N GLU A 7 -2.42 1.30 0.48
CA GLU A 7 -1.90 2.04 1.62
C GLU A 7 -2.79 3.24 1.94
N PHE A 8 -3.15 3.35 3.20
CA PHE A 8 -3.98 4.41 3.75
C PHE A 8 -3.22 5.20 4.79
N ALA A 9 -3.54 6.47 4.90
CA ALA A 9 -3.10 7.32 6.00
C ALA A 9 -4.21 8.29 6.43
N SER A 10 -4.11 8.75 7.67
CA SER A 10 -5.02 9.75 8.24
C SER A 10 -4.22 10.75 9.08
N PRO A 11 -4.52 12.04 9.02
CA PRO A 11 -3.93 13.03 9.92
C PRO A 11 -4.35 12.82 11.38
N THR A 12 -5.44 12.08 11.60
CA THR A 12 -5.96 11.79 12.94
C THR A 12 -5.94 10.27 13.15
N PRO A 13 -5.11 9.75 14.07
CA PRO A 13 -5.11 8.34 14.43
C PRO A 13 -6.47 7.87 14.93
N GLY A 14 -6.82 6.61 14.71
CA GLY A 14 -8.11 6.04 15.14
C GLY A 14 -9.27 6.33 14.20
N THR A 15 -9.05 6.99 13.06
CA THR A 15 -10.12 7.34 12.11
C THR A 15 -10.46 6.18 11.16
N LEU A 16 -9.46 5.48 10.65
CA LEU A 16 -9.63 4.45 9.63
C LEU A 16 -9.80 3.05 10.20
N GLU A 17 -9.22 2.78 11.36
CA GLU A 17 -9.26 1.46 12.01
C GLU A 17 -10.69 0.94 12.21
N PRO A 18 -11.65 1.72 12.78
CA PRO A 18 -13.03 1.25 12.95
C PRO A 18 -13.72 0.97 11.61
N ILE A 19 -13.36 1.70 10.56
CA ILE A 19 -13.92 1.49 9.22
C ILE A 19 -13.46 0.16 8.66
N PHE A 20 -12.17 -0.17 8.79
CA PHE A 20 -11.63 -1.45 8.36
C PHE A 20 -12.27 -2.62 9.11
N GLU A 21 -12.42 -2.49 10.43
CA GLU A 21 -13.07 -3.50 11.27
C GLU A 21 -14.54 -3.73 10.89
N ILE A 22 -15.32 -2.68 10.67
CA ILE A 22 -16.73 -2.77 10.22
C ILE A 22 -16.80 -3.47 8.84
N MET A 23 -15.83 -3.26 7.95
CA MET A 23 -15.76 -3.95 6.66
C MET A 23 -15.27 -5.40 6.78
N GLY A 24 -14.91 -5.87 7.96
CA GLY A 24 -14.47 -7.24 8.22
C GLY A 24 -12.97 -7.46 8.07
N PHE A 25 -12.16 -6.41 8.01
CA PHE A 25 -10.71 -6.54 8.07
C PHE A 25 -10.22 -6.68 9.49
N SER A 26 -9.24 -7.54 9.70
CA SER A 26 -8.56 -7.71 10.98
C SER A 26 -7.14 -7.22 10.90
N LYS A 27 -6.66 -6.52 11.93
CA LYS A 27 -5.25 -6.23 12.08
C LYS A 27 -4.52 -7.54 12.35
N VAL A 28 -3.60 -7.92 11.46
CA VAL A 28 -2.89 -9.20 11.52
C VAL A 28 -1.39 -9.06 11.82
N ALA A 29 -0.80 -7.91 11.51
CA ALA A 29 0.62 -7.68 11.74
C ALA A 29 0.93 -6.18 11.91
N THR A 30 2.10 -5.90 12.47
CA THR A 30 2.68 -4.56 12.57
C THR A 30 4.07 -4.55 11.94
N HIS A 31 4.46 -3.44 11.36
CA HIS A 31 5.80 -3.27 10.80
C HIS A 31 6.85 -3.31 11.92
N ARG A 32 8.04 -3.88 11.62
CA ARG A 32 9.10 -4.11 12.63
C ARG A 32 9.68 -2.84 13.23
N SER A 33 9.71 -1.75 12.47
CA SER A 33 10.44 -0.52 12.80
C SER A 33 9.64 0.75 12.61
N LYS A 34 8.47 0.70 11.96
CA LYS A 34 7.63 1.85 11.65
C LYS A 34 6.24 1.70 12.26
N ASN A 35 5.56 2.80 12.47
CA ASN A 35 4.16 2.82 12.92
C ASN A 35 3.22 2.52 11.73
N VAL A 36 3.29 1.28 11.24
CA VAL A 36 2.54 0.80 10.08
C VAL A 36 1.90 -0.53 10.41
N ASP A 37 0.61 -0.64 10.18
CA ASP A 37 -0.21 -1.81 10.48
C ASP A 37 -0.72 -2.49 9.22
N LEU A 38 -0.77 -3.81 9.23
CA LEU A 38 -1.37 -4.63 8.19
C LEU A 38 -2.75 -5.12 8.64
N TYR A 39 -3.75 -4.72 7.89
CA TYR A 39 -5.12 -5.24 7.97
C TYR A 39 -5.39 -6.17 6.80
N ARG A 40 -6.02 -7.31 7.07
CA ARG A 40 -6.26 -8.33 6.03
C ARG A 40 -7.66 -8.90 6.09
N GLN A 41 -8.18 -9.22 4.92
CA GLN A 41 -9.38 -10.02 4.73
C GLN A 41 -9.24 -10.80 3.41
N GLY A 42 -9.27 -12.14 3.46
CA GLY A 42 -8.99 -12.97 2.29
C GLY A 42 -7.61 -12.64 1.70
N GLU A 43 -7.56 -12.32 0.41
CA GLU A 43 -6.33 -11.90 -0.28
C GLU A 43 -6.13 -10.38 -0.31
N ILE A 44 -7.01 -9.61 0.33
CA ILE A 44 -6.94 -8.14 0.35
C ILE A 44 -6.07 -7.70 1.52
N ASN A 45 -5.03 -6.94 1.22
CA ASN A 45 -4.14 -6.33 2.19
C ASN A 45 -4.34 -4.81 2.20
N LEU A 46 -4.68 -4.25 3.35
CA LEU A 46 -4.70 -2.83 3.59
C LEU A 46 -3.56 -2.48 4.55
N ILE A 47 -2.75 -1.52 4.16
CA ILE A 47 -1.70 -0.96 4.99
C ILE A 47 -2.21 0.33 5.59
N LEU A 48 -2.17 0.46 6.91
CA LEU A 48 -2.42 1.71 7.61
C LEU A 48 -1.10 2.30 8.06
N ASN A 49 -0.71 3.40 7.44
CA ASN A 49 0.56 4.06 7.69
C ASN A 49 0.35 5.29 8.58
N ASN A 50 0.72 5.15 9.84
CA ASN A 50 0.70 6.20 10.86
C ASN A 50 2.11 6.72 11.17
N GLU A 51 3.12 6.43 10.32
CA GLU A 51 4.50 6.86 10.50
C GLU A 51 4.62 8.39 10.37
N PRO A 52 5.10 9.09 11.42
CA PRO A 52 5.26 10.53 11.35
C PRO A 52 6.38 10.92 10.38
N ASN A 53 6.27 12.11 9.81
CA ASN A 53 7.26 12.68 8.87
C ASN A 53 7.54 11.78 7.64
N SER A 54 6.56 11.01 7.23
CA SER A 54 6.59 10.15 6.04
C SER A 54 5.83 10.78 4.87
N ILE A 55 6.03 10.25 3.66
CA ILE A 55 5.23 10.63 2.48
C ILE A 55 3.74 10.45 2.78
N ALA A 56 3.36 9.37 3.45
CA ALA A 56 1.99 9.09 3.84
C ALA A 56 1.41 10.15 4.78
N SER A 57 2.18 10.59 5.79
CA SER A 57 1.74 11.62 6.72
C SER A 57 1.58 12.99 6.04
N TYR A 58 2.46 13.36 5.13
CA TYR A 58 2.34 14.60 4.35
C TYR A 58 1.15 14.55 3.40
N PHE A 59 0.96 13.42 2.72
CA PHE A 59 -0.20 13.21 1.84
C PHE A 59 -1.51 13.32 2.62
N ALA A 60 -1.60 12.68 3.78
CA ALA A 60 -2.79 12.74 4.64
C ALA A 60 -3.05 14.15 5.18
N ALA A 61 -2.01 14.92 5.50
CA ALA A 61 -2.15 16.31 5.95
C ALA A 61 -2.77 17.21 4.87
N GLU A 62 -2.49 16.95 3.60
CA GLU A 62 -3.01 17.71 2.45
C GLU A 62 -4.43 17.24 2.06
N HIS A 63 -4.68 15.92 2.06
CA HIS A 63 -5.89 15.33 1.48
C HIS A 63 -6.89 14.79 2.52
N GLY A 64 -6.52 14.76 3.80
CA GLY A 64 -7.31 14.10 4.85
C GLY A 64 -7.16 12.57 4.84
N PRO A 65 -8.03 11.83 5.56
CA PRO A 65 -8.02 10.37 5.56
C PRO A 65 -8.23 9.83 4.14
N SER A 66 -7.24 9.12 3.59
CA SER A 66 -7.26 8.74 2.17
C SER A 66 -6.31 7.59 1.84
N VAL A 67 -6.43 7.07 0.64
CA VAL A 67 -5.44 6.22 0.01
C VAL A 67 -4.22 7.07 -0.35
N CYS A 68 -3.09 6.78 0.24
CA CYS A 68 -1.83 7.50 0.02
C CYS A 68 -0.80 6.72 -0.80
N GLY A 69 -1.08 5.44 -1.12
CA GLY A 69 -0.21 4.60 -1.94
C GLY A 69 -0.92 3.33 -2.37
N MET A 70 -0.37 2.65 -3.37
CA MET A 70 -0.87 1.35 -3.82
C MET A 70 0.25 0.49 -4.41
N ALA A 71 0.09 -0.82 -4.30
CA ALA A 71 1.07 -1.77 -4.77
C ALA A 71 0.49 -2.75 -5.79
N PHE A 72 1.25 -2.98 -6.84
CA PHE A 72 0.91 -3.90 -7.92
C PHE A 72 1.84 -5.10 -7.93
N ARG A 73 1.28 -6.30 -8.09
CA ARG A 73 2.01 -7.55 -8.28
C ARG A 73 2.62 -7.58 -9.68
N VAL A 74 3.93 -7.73 -9.77
CA VAL A 74 4.67 -7.86 -11.02
C VAL A 74 5.56 -9.11 -10.98
N LYS A 75 6.02 -9.59 -12.14
CA LYS A 75 6.91 -10.77 -12.20
C LYS A 75 8.33 -10.48 -11.74
N ASP A 76 8.80 -9.25 -11.94
CA ASP A 76 10.14 -8.76 -11.66
C ASP A 76 10.03 -7.27 -11.43
N SER A 77 10.20 -6.87 -10.18
CA SER A 77 9.99 -5.49 -9.74
C SER A 77 11.00 -4.52 -10.33
N GLN A 78 12.27 -4.95 -10.40
CA GLN A 78 13.34 -4.10 -10.94
C GLN A 78 13.18 -3.89 -12.45
N LYS A 79 12.84 -4.93 -13.19
CA LYS A 79 12.59 -4.83 -14.63
C LYS A 79 11.39 -3.96 -14.94
N ALA A 80 10.29 -4.12 -14.17
CA ALA A 80 9.10 -3.30 -14.32
C ALA A 80 9.39 -1.83 -14.02
N TYR A 81 10.15 -1.56 -12.96
CA TYR A 81 10.58 -0.22 -12.57
C TYR A 81 11.43 0.44 -13.66
N ASN A 82 12.48 -0.24 -14.13
CA ASN A 82 13.35 0.29 -15.18
C ASN A 82 12.54 0.60 -16.44
N ARG A 83 11.63 -0.30 -16.82
CA ARG A 83 10.77 -0.09 -17.99
C ARG A 83 9.83 1.11 -17.81
N ALA A 84 9.28 1.31 -16.61
CA ALA A 84 8.45 2.48 -16.32
C ALA A 84 9.25 3.78 -16.47
N LEU A 85 10.48 3.83 -15.96
CA LEU A 85 11.37 5.00 -16.10
C LEU A 85 11.72 5.29 -17.57
N GLU A 86 12.03 4.28 -18.36
CA GLU A 86 12.27 4.42 -19.81
C GLU A 86 11.08 5.03 -20.55
N LEU A 87 9.86 4.77 -20.06
CA LEU A 87 8.62 5.28 -20.62
C LEU A 87 8.21 6.65 -20.04
N GLY A 88 9.06 7.25 -19.18
CA GLY A 88 8.86 8.59 -18.64
C GLY A 88 8.21 8.66 -17.26
N ALA A 89 8.02 7.53 -16.57
CA ALA A 89 7.57 7.55 -15.19
C ALA A 89 8.62 8.25 -14.30
N GLN A 90 8.16 8.97 -13.29
CA GLN A 90 9.04 9.62 -12.33
C GLN A 90 9.32 8.69 -11.15
N PRO A 91 10.59 8.52 -10.75
CA PRO A 91 10.92 7.74 -9.55
C PRO A 91 10.42 8.47 -8.30
N ILE A 92 10.06 7.69 -7.28
CA ILE A 92 9.84 8.21 -5.94
C ILE A 92 10.78 7.45 -4.99
N HIS A 93 11.46 8.19 -4.13
CA HIS A 93 12.32 7.60 -3.13
C HIS A 93 11.55 7.40 -1.83
N ILE A 94 11.49 6.16 -1.38
CA ILE A 94 10.90 5.78 -0.10
C ILE A 94 12.06 5.54 0.87
N GLU A 95 12.04 6.22 2.00
CA GLU A 95 13.04 5.98 3.04
C GLU A 95 12.87 4.60 3.63
N THR A 96 13.94 3.82 3.59
CA THR A 96 14.01 2.47 4.16
C THR A 96 15.01 2.43 5.30
N GLY A 97 14.63 1.76 6.39
CA GLY A 97 15.53 1.50 7.50
C GLY A 97 16.50 0.34 7.20
N PRO A 98 17.44 0.08 8.13
CA PRO A 98 18.32 -1.08 8.03
C PRO A 98 17.51 -2.38 7.99
N MET A 99 17.84 -3.27 7.05
CA MET A 99 17.19 -4.58 6.86
C MET A 99 15.71 -4.53 6.43
N GLU A 100 15.21 -3.38 6.01
CA GLU A 100 13.90 -3.26 5.35
C GLU A 100 14.01 -3.49 3.85
N LEU A 101 12.94 -3.98 3.25
CA LEU A 101 12.87 -4.13 1.79
C LEU A 101 12.84 -2.75 1.11
N ASN A 102 13.74 -2.55 0.17
CA ASN A 102 13.67 -1.41 -0.73
C ASN A 102 12.70 -1.75 -1.87
N LEU A 103 11.47 -1.25 -1.76
CA LEU A 103 10.42 -1.49 -2.75
C LEU A 103 10.51 -0.46 -3.87
N PRO A 104 10.73 -0.87 -5.14
CA PRO A 104 10.71 0.05 -6.26
C PRO A 104 9.35 0.74 -6.38
N ALA A 105 9.35 2.08 -6.44
CA ALA A 105 8.15 2.87 -6.55
C ALA A 105 8.28 4.01 -7.56
N ILE A 106 7.21 4.28 -8.27
CA ILE A 106 7.07 5.41 -9.19
C ILE A 106 5.98 6.35 -8.70
N LYS A 107 6.04 7.59 -9.13
CA LYS A 107 5.07 8.62 -8.78
C LYS A 107 3.76 8.40 -9.52
N GLY A 108 2.69 8.22 -8.77
CA GLY A 108 1.32 8.13 -9.24
C GLY A 108 0.56 9.46 -9.13
N ILE A 109 -0.74 9.38 -9.28
CA ILE A 109 -1.66 10.52 -9.21
C ILE A 109 -1.58 11.19 -7.85
N GLY A 110 -1.56 12.53 -7.83
CA GLY A 110 -1.45 13.30 -6.58
C GLY A 110 -0.11 13.14 -5.85
N GLY A 111 0.88 12.47 -6.46
CA GLY A 111 2.15 12.16 -5.82
C GLY A 111 2.16 10.89 -4.97
N ALA A 112 1.06 10.14 -4.93
CA ALA A 112 0.99 8.86 -4.24
C ALA A 112 1.98 7.85 -4.85
N PRO A 113 2.75 7.08 -4.06
CA PRO A 113 3.63 6.03 -4.58
C PRO A 113 2.82 4.88 -5.18
N LEU A 114 3.29 4.41 -6.34
CA LEU A 114 2.89 3.15 -6.95
C LEU A 114 4.04 2.17 -6.81
N TYR A 115 3.90 1.23 -5.88
CA TYR A 115 4.91 0.20 -5.60
C TYR A 115 4.80 -0.96 -6.58
N LEU A 116 5.93 -1.51 -6.97
CA LEU A 116 6.03 -2.69 -7.83
C LEU A 116 6.56 -3.87 -7.01
N ILE A 117 5.72 -4.88 -6.77
CA ILE A 117 6.01 -5.96 -5.83
C ILE A 117 6.14 -7.29 -6.58
N ASP A 118 7.26 -7.98 -6.40
CA ASP A 118 7.50 -9.34 -6.88
C ASP A 118 7.60 -10.37 -5.74
N ARG A 119 7.52 -9.90 -4.49
CA ARG A 119 7.52 -10.74 -3.29
C ARG A 119 6.12 -10.85 -2.71
N PHE A 120 5.37 -11.83 -3.20
CA PHE A 120 4.01 -12.15 -2.76
C PHE A 120 3.81 -13.66 -2.70
N GLY A 121 2.75 -14.11 -2.00
CA GLY A 121 2.47 -15.52 -1.76
C GLY A 121 3.08 -16.04 -0.47
N GLU A 122 2.87 -17.31 -0.19
CA GLU A 122 3.29 -17.94 1.07
C GLU A 122 4.82 -18.11 1.17
N GLY A 123 5.36 -17.78 2.34
CA GLY A 123 6.74 -18.11 2.73
C GLY A 123 7.83 -17.15 2.27
N SER A 124 7.53 -16.16 1.42
CA SER A 124 8.51 -15.18 0.98
C SER A 124 7.91 -13.81 0.66
N SER A 125 6.74 -13.51 1.19
CA SER A 125 6.08 -12.23 0.97
C SER A 125 6.82 -11.09 1.66
N LEU A 126 6.58 -9.87 1.20
CA LEU A 126 7.10 -8.69 1.87
C LEU A 126 6.66 -8.62 3.34
N TYR A 127 5.48 -9.18 3.68
CA TYR A 127 4.96 -9.19 5.03
C TYR A 127 5.73 -10.12 5.97
N ASP A 128 6.28 -11.23 5.44
CA ASP A 128 7.11 -12.15 6.23
C ASP A 128 8.48 -11.53 6.59
N ILE A 129 8.91 -10.53 5.84
CA ILE A 129 10.21 -9.86 6.01
C ILE A 129 10.07 -8.60 6.88
N ASP A 130 9.16 -7.69 6.52
CA ASP A 130 9.09 -6.36 7.14
C ASP A 130 8.08 -6.27 8.30
N PHE A 131 7.20 -7.27 8.47
CA PHE A 131 6.18 -7.24 9.51
C PHE A 131 6.36 -8.35 10.55
N VAL A 132 5.79 -8.12 11.72
CA VAL A 132 5.65 -9.10 12.80
C VAL A 132 4.16 -9.41 12.97
N TYR A 133 3.79 -10.66 12.73
CA TYR A 133 2.42 -11.11 12.92
C TYR A 133 2.02 -11.11 14.40
N LEU A 134 0.79 -10.72 14.66
CA LEU A 134 0.24 -10.70 16.01
C LEU A 134 0.00 -12.12 16.51
N GLU A 135 0.38 -12.38 17.75
CA GLU A 135 0.17 -13.68 18.39
C GLU A 135 -1.32 -13.96 18.59
N GLY A 136 -1.75 -15.19 18.29
CA GLY A 136 -3.14 -15.62 18.45
C GLY A 136 -4.11 -15.07 17.41
N VAL A 137 -3.64 -14.29 16.43
CA VAL A 137 -4.47 -13.76 15.34
C VAL A 137 -4.28 -14.61 14.09
N GLU A 138 -5.39 -14.96 13.42
CA GLU A 138 -5.34 -15.63 12.14
C GLU A 138 -4.70 -14.73 11.08
N ARG A 139 -3.71 -15.28 10.35
CA ARG A 139 -2.96 -14.49 9.35
C ARG A 139 -3.76 -14.17 8.09
N ASN A 140 -4.74 -15.02 7.74
CA ASN A 140 -5.58 -14.87 6.55
C ASN A 140 -7.07 -14.97 6.92
N PRO A 141 -7.61 -14.02 7.70
CA PRO A 141 -8.99 -14.06 8.15
C PRO A 141 -9.96 -13.95 6.97
N VAL A 142 -11.05 -14.70 7.02
CA VAL A 142 -12.11 -14.66 6.00
C VAL A 142 -12.90 -13.35 6.06
N GLY A 143 -13.04 -12.78 7.26
CA GLY A 143 -13.77 -11.54 7.48
C GLY A 143 -15.22 -11.58 6.99
N ALA A 144 -15.69 -10.51 6.37
CA ALA A 144 -17.03 -10.39 5.78
C ALA A 144 -17.18 -11.06 4.40
N GLY A 145 -16.12 -11.71 3.89
CA GLY A 145 -16.14 -12.47 2.63
C GLY A 145 -15.69 -11.68 1.40
N LEU A 146 -15.10 -10.51 1.56
CA LEU A 146 -14.42 -9.82 0.47
C LEU A 146 -13.16 -10.60 0.09
N LYS A 147 -12.88 -10.76 -1.20
CA LYS A 147 -11.82 -11.66 -1.69
C LYS A 147 -10.69 -10.94 -2.43
N VAL A 148 -11.02 -9.99 -3.29
CA VAL A 148 -10.04 -9.31 -4.14
C VAL A 148 -10.41 -7.84 -4.33
N ILE A 149 -9.42 -7.01 -4.62
CA ILE A 149 -9.62 -5.66 -5.15
C ILE A 149 -9.74 -5.81 -6.67
N ASP A 150 -10.90 -5.51 -7.20
CA ASP A 150 -11.20 -5.67 -8.63
C ASP A 150 -10.61 -4.51 -9.46
N HIS A 151 -10.89 -3.28 -9.08
CA HIS A 151 -10.41 -2.09 -9.77
C HIS A 151 -10.34 -0.87 -8.85
N LEU A 152 -9.72 0.19 -9.37
CA LEU A 152 -9.68 1.50 -8.74
C LEU A 152 -10.26 2.54 -9.68
N THR A 153 -10.90 3.55 -9.11
CA THR A 153 -11.34 4.73 -9.85
C THR A 153 -10.66 5.97 -9.28
N HIS A 154 -10.24 6.87 -10.17
CA HIS A 154 -9.66 8.15 -9.78
C HIS A 154 -10.60 9.29 -10.19
N ASN A 155 -10.89 10.16 -9.23
CA ASN A 155 -11.58 11.41 -9.51
C ASN A 155 -10.54 12.45 -9.92
N VAL A 156 -10.56 12.86 -11.18
CA VAL A 156 -9.62 13.83 -11.73
C VAL A 156 -10.38 15.03 -12.32
N TYR A 157 -9.76 16.19 -12.31
CA TYR A 157 -10.33 17.37 -12.97
C TYR A 157 -10.47 17.14 -14.47
N ARG A 158 -11.52 17.70 -15.07
CA ARG A 158 -11.87 17.49 -16.48
C ARG A 158 -10.73 17.81 -17.47
N ARG A 159 -9.76 18.63 -17.09
CA ARG A 159 -8.60 19.04 -17.90
C ARG A 159 -7.25 18.61 -17.31
N SER A 160 -7.24 17.67 -16.37
CA SER A 160 -5.98 17.20 -15.80
C SER A 160 -5.15 16.46 -16.87
N GLU A 161 -3.84 16.58 -16.78
CA GLU A 161 -2.91 15.90 -17.71
C GLU A 161 -2.96 14.37 -17.59
N GLU A 162 -3.41 13.86 -16.46
CA GLU A 162 -3.61 12.44 -16.20
C GLU A 162 -4.61 11.78 -17.15
N ARG A 163 -5.46 12.54 -17.80
CA ARG A 163 -6.38 12.04 -18.86
C ARG A 163 -5.70 11.70 -20.18
N ARG A 164 -4.44 12.09 -20.36
CA ARG A 164 -3.70 11.86 -21.61
C ARG A 164 -3.00 10.51 -21.67
N VAL A 165 -3.04 9.74 -20.58
CA VAL A 165 -2.47 8.40 -20.46
C VAL A 165 -3.61 7.39 -20.51
N GLY A 166 -4.30 7.33 -21.60
CA GLY A 166 -5.34 6.35 -21.90
C GLY A 166 -5.03 5.66 -23.22
#